data_e9ea66e03593f5b019ab6842f5d2b4a1
#
_entry.id   e9ea66e03593f5b019ab6842f5d2b4a1
#
_cell.length_a   1.000
_cell.length_b   1.000
_cell.length_c   1.000
_cell.angle_alpha   90.00
_cell.angle_beta   90.00
_cell.angle_gamma   90.00
#
_symmetry.space_group_name_H-M   'P 1'
#
loop_
_entity.id
_entity.type
_entity.pdbx_description
1 polymer ?
#
loop_
_entity_poly.entity_id
_entity_poly.type
_entity_poly.pdbx_seq_one_letter_code
_entity_poly.pdbx_strand_id
1 'polypeptide(L)'
;MLYIIGGRNNTPAGNIDTASVDRYDPLRDEWKPMALLSVPRNRLGVAVVDDCIYAIGGGNGNTCHTSVEKYDVKQDEWTTVMSLNFPRIGRFWARL
;
A
#
# COMPACT_ATOMS: atom_id res chain seq x y z
N MET A 1 12.68 -10.10 -0.98
CA MET A 1 11.57 -9.85 -0.05
C MET A 1 10.29 -9.56 -0.81
N LEU A 2 9.19 -10.04 -0.30
CA LEU A 2 7.87 -9.79 -0.86
C LEU A 2 7.08 -8.90 0.11
N TYR A 3 6.40 -7.87 -0.40
CA TYR A 3 5.58 -6.99 0.42
C TYR A 3 4.11 -7.12 0.03
N ILE A 4 3.25 -7.24 1.05
CA ILE A 4 1.79 -7.16 0.89
C ILE A 4 1.34 -5.86 1.51
N ILE A 5 0.69 -5.02 0.71
CA ILE A 5 0.45 -3.62 1.07
C ILE A 5 -1.03 -3.30 0.94
N GLY A 6 -1.63 -2.87 2.04
CA GLY A 6 -3.04 -2.48 2.06
C GLY A 6 -3.99 -3.64 1.79
N GLY A 7 -5.10 -3.33 1.15
CA GLY A 7 -6.10 -4.32 0.78
C GLY A 7 -7.34 -4.30 1.66
N ARG A 8 -8.09 -5.40 1.61
CA ARG A 8 -9.34 -5.54 2.36
C ARG A 8 -9.38 -6.89 3.05
N ASN A 9 -9.75 -6.88 4.31
CA ASN A 9 -9.95 -8.09 5.10
C ASN A 9 -11.44 -8.39 5.22
N ASN A 10 -11.81 -9.65 5.03
CA ASN A 10 -13.16 -10.12 5.31
C ASN A 10 -13.23 -10.56 6.78
N THR A 11 -14.17 -10.00 7.53
CA THR A 11 -14.39 -10.36 8.92
C THR A 11 -15.85 -10.76 9.13
N PRO A 12 -16.18 -11.47 10.23
CA PRO A 12 -17.58 -11.78 10.54
C PRO A 12 -18.47 -10.53 10.67
N ALA A 13 -17.88 -9.39 11.02
CA ALA A 13 -18.58 -8.12 11.14
C ALA A 13 -18.67 -7.35 9.82
N GLY A 14 -18.06 -7.86 8.72
CA GLY A 14 -18.03 -7.22 7.42
C GLY A 14 -16.61 -7.06 6.89
N ASN A 15 -16.47 -6.33 5.77
CA ASN A 15 -15.19 -6.09 5.15
C ASN A 15 -14.54 -4.83 5.74
N ILE A 16 -13.24 -4.91 6.01
CA ILE A 16 -12.45 -3.81 6.56
C ILE A 16 -11.28 -3.53 5.64
N ASP A 17 -11.17 -2.29 5.17
CA ASP A 17 -10.00 -1.83 4.41
C ASP A 17 -8.84 -1.61 5.37
N THR A 18 -7.62 -1.94 4.94
CA THR A 18 -6.48 -1.95 5.84
C THR A 18 -5.33 -1.07 5.36
N ALA A 19 -4.58 -0.54 6.33
CA ALA A 19 -3.32 0.18 6.14
C ALA A 19 -2.11 -0.72 6.42
N SER A 20 -2.31 -2.00 6.65
CA SER A 20 -1.23 -2.90 7.03
C SER A 20 -0.25 -3.15 5.90
N VAL A 21 1.00 -3.37 6.27
CA VAL A 21 2.10 -3.71 5.36
C VAL A 21 2.86 -4.86 6.00
N ASP A 22 2.97 -5.97 5.28
CA ASP A 22 3.69 -7.15 5.75
C ASP A 22 4.78 -7.51 4.76
N ARG A 23 5.93 -7.93 5.28
CA ARG A 23 7.06 -8.38 4.49
C ARG A 23 7.29 -9.87 4.70
N TYR A 24 7.43 -10.59 3.60
CA TYR A 24 7.75 -12.00 3.61
C TYR A 24 9.21 -12.22 3.24
N ASP A 25 9.92 -12.99 4.08
CA ASP A 25 11.28 -13.45 3.83
C ASP A 25 11.23 -14.91 3.38
N PRO A 26 11.43 -15.19 2.08
CA PRO A 26 11.35 -16.56 1.58
C PRO A 26 12.49 -17.47 2.07
N LEU A 27 13.63 -16.90 2.46
CA LEU A 27 14.75 -17.71 2.97
C LEU A 27 14.47 -18.24 4.38
N ARG A 28 13.71 -17.51 5.18
CA ARG A 28 13.36 -17.86 6.55
C ARG A 28 11.93 -18.33 6.69
N ASP A 29 11.13 -18.22 5.63
CA ASP A 29 9.69 -18.50 5.65
C ASP A 29 9.00 -17.75 6.79
N GLU A 30 9.28 -16.44 6.89
CA GLU A 30 8.78 -15.60 7.97
C GLU A 30 8.10 -14.35 7.43
N TRP A 31 6.96 -14.00 8.05
CA TRP A 31 6.25 -12.73 7.83
C TRP A 31 6.59 -11.76 8.95
N LYS A 32 6.80 -10.50 8.59
CA LYS A 32 7.07 -9.44 9.54
C LYS A 32 6.20 -8.23 9.24
N PRO A 33 5.45 -7.72 10.24
CA PRO A 33 4.74 -6.46 10.05
C PRO A 33 5.73 -5.30 9.93
N MET A 34 5.46 -4.42 8.98
CA MET A 34 6.25 -3.23 8.71
C MET A 34 5.42 -1.98 9.01
N ALA A 35 5.99 -0.79 8.80
CA ALA A 35 5.30 0.47 9.06
C ALA A 35 3.98 0.55 8.29
N LEU A 36 2.93 1.01 8.95
CA LEU A 36 1.61 1.15 8.35
C LEU A 36 1.57 2.27 7.31
N LEU A 37 0.73 2.10 6.30
CA LEU A 37 0.33 3.22 5.45
C LEU A 37 -0.33 4.32 6.29
N SER A 38 -0.35 5.56 5.79
CA SER A 38 -1.00 6.67 6.48
C SER A 38 -2.52 6.51 6.55
N VAL A 39 -3.09 5.80 5.58
CA VAL A 39 -4.53 5.53 5.49
C VAL A 39 -4.76 4.12 4.98
N PRO A 40 -5.89 3.50 5.32
CA PRO A 40 -6.27 2.23 4.68
C PRO A 40 -6.44 2.41 3.18
N ARG A 41 -5.92 1.46 2.40
CA ARG A 41 -6.00 1.50 0.94
C ARG A 41 -6.39 0.14 0.40
N ASN A 42 -7.61 0.04 -0.11
CA ASN A 42 -8.08 -1.11 -0.86
C ASN A 42 -7.97 -0.81 -2.36
N ARG A 43 -7.57 -1.81 -3.15
CA ARG A 43 -7.44 -1.68 -4.60
C ARG A 43 -6.51 -0.55 -5.03
N LEU A 44 -5.42 -0.38 -4.29
CA LEU A 44 -4.39 0.61 -4.60
C LEU A 44 -3.51 0.13 -5.77
N GLY A 45 -2.80 1.08 -6.38
CA GLY A 45 -1.68 0.78 -7.26
C GLY A 45 -0.39 0.67 -6.48
N VAL A 46 0.52 -0.19 -6.93
CA VAL A 46 1.84 -0.32 -6.33
C VAL A 46 2.89 -0.30 -7.44
N ALA A 47 3.95 0.47 -7.24
CA ALA A 47 5.09 0.52 -8.15
C ALA A 47 6.38 0.52 -7.34
N VAL A 48 7.44 -0.05 -7.92
CA VAL A 48 8.78 -0.05 -7.31
C VAL A 48 9.72 0.74 -8.19
N VAL A 49 10.39 1.72 -7.60
CA VAL A 49 11.33 2.61 -8.30
C VAL A 49 12.52 2.86 -7.37
N ASP A 50 13.73 2.54 -7.81
CA ASP A 50 14.97 2.84 -7.08
C ASP A 50 14.93 2.39 -5.61
N ASP A 51 14.51 1.14 -5.38
CA ASP A 51 14.38 0.52 -4.05
C ASP A 51 13.35 1.20 -3.14
N CYS A 52 12.47 1.99 -3.71
CA CYS A 52 11.32 2.56 -3.02
C CYS A 52 10.03 1.94 -3.55
N ILE A 53 9.06 1.77 -2.66
CA ILE A 53 7.75 1.26 -3.02
C ILE A 53 6.77 2.42 -2.97
N TYR A 54 5.97 2.59 -4.03
CA TYR A 54 4.93 3.62 -4.07
C TYR A 54 3.57 2.96 -3.92
N ALA A 55 2.77 3.47 -2.98
CA ALA A 55 1.38 3.09 -2.81
C ALA A 55 0.51 4.23 -3.33
N ILE A 56 -0.33 3.94 -4.32
CA ILE A 56 -0.96 4.94 -5.16
C ILE A 56 -2.47 4.80 -5.09
N GLY A 57 -3.15 5.83 -4.59
CA GLY A 57 -4.62 5.90 -4.61
C GLY A 57 -5.28 4.81 -3.77
N GLY A 58 -6.25 4.13 -4.36
CA GLY A 58 -7.07 3.14 -3.67
C GLY A 58 -8.23 3.78 -2.91
N GLY A 59 -8.86 3.01 -2.04
CA GLY A 59 -10.03 3.50 -1.32
C GLY A 59 -10.16 2.98 0.10
N ASN A 60 -11.02 3.64 0.86
CA ASN A 60 -11.40 3.25 2.21
C ASN A 60 -12.91 3.44 2.34
N GLY A 61 -13.66 2.34 2.31
CA GLY A 61 -15.11 2.41 2.29
C GLY A 61 -15.61 3.10 1.02
N ASN A 62 -16.33 4.20 1.20
CA ASN A 62 -16.87 4.99 0.08
C ASN A 62 -15.93 6.13 -0.36
N THR A 63 -14.76 6.24 0.26
CA THR A 63 -13.79 7.29 -0.03
C THR A 63 -12.72 6.75 -0.96
N CYS A 64 -12.41 7.51 -2.02
CA CYS A 64 -11.29 7.20 -2.92
C CYS A 64 -10.17 8.19 -2.67
N HIS A 65 -8.93 7.66 -2.60
CA HIS A 65 -7.76 8.48 -2.30
C HIS A 65 -7.12 9.07 -3.54
N THR A 66 -6.62 10.29 -3.39
CA THR A 66 -5.75 10.93 -4.39
C THR A 66 -4.29 10.88 -3.99
N SER A 67 -3.99 10.52 -2.75
CA SER A 67 -2.63 10.57 -2.22
C SER A 67 -1.76 9.42 -2.73
N VAL A 68 -0.46 9.69 -2.78
CA VAL A 68 0.58 8.72 -3.12
C VAL A 68 1.62 8.73 -2.01
N GLU A 69 1.92 7.56 -1.48
CA GLU A 69 2.93 7.39 -0.44
C GLU A 69 4.13 6.64 -0.98
N LYS A 70 5.30 7.01 -0.50
CA LYS A 70 6.57 6.39 -0.84
C LYS A 70 7.15 5.72 0.39
N TYR A 71 7.53 4.46 0.25
CA TYR A 71 8.14 3.68 1.32
C TYR A 71 9.64 3.57 1.12
N ASP A 72 10.40 3.98 2.13
CA ASP A 72 11.84 3.77 2.20
C ASP A 72 12.08 2.43 2.90
N VAL A 73 12.60 1.46 2.16
CA VAL A 73 12.83 0.09 2.65
C VAL A 73 13.83 0.06 3.79
N LYS A 74 14.86 0.90 3.73
CA LYS A 74 15.93 0.91 4.74
C LYS A 74 15.48 1.51 6.06
N GLN A 75 14.63 2.54 6.01
CA GLN A 75 14.17 3.25 7.19
C GLN A 75 12.83 2.73 7.71
N ASP A 76 12.14 1.88 6.95
CA ASP A 76 10.79 1.40 7.28
C ASP A 76 9.85 2.60 7.53
N GLU A 77 9.80 3.54 6.58
CA GLU A 77 8.98 4.74 6.69
C GLU A 77 8.21 5.03 5.41
N TRP A 78 6.95 5.44 5.59
CA TRP A 78 6.11 5.96 4.52
C TRP A 78 6.07 7.49 4.57
N THR A 79 6.17 8.12 3.39
CA THR A 79 6.08 9.57 3.24
C THR A 79 5.10 9.89 2.12
N THR A 80 4.16 10.80 2.37
CA THR A 80 3.26 11.28 1.32
C THR A 80 4.05 12.20 0.39
N VAL A 81 4.07 11.90 -0.90
CA VAL A 81 4.97 12.58 -1.85
C VAL A 81 4.23 13.39 -2.91
N MET A 82 3.02 13.01 -3.26
CA MET A 82 2.24 13.74 -4.26
C MET A 82 0.76 13.38 -4.16
N SER A 83 -0.06 14.10 -4.91
CA SER A 83 -1.47 13.75 -5.09
C SER A 83 -1.78 13.56 -6.56
N LEU A 84 -2.67 12.62 -6.85
CA LEU A 84 -3.21 12.43 -8.19
C LEU A 84 -4.20 13.56 -8.51
N ASN A 85 -4.39 13.86 -9.79
CA ASN A 85 -5.40 14.81 -10.22
C ASN A 85 -6.83 14.31 -9.94
N PHE A 86 -7.01 12.99 -9.99
CA PHE A 86 -8.28 12.34 -9.72
C PHE A 86 -8.05 11.14 -8.80
N PRO A 87 -9.02 10.77 -7.94
CA PRO A 87 -8.95 9.53 -7.20
C PRO A 87 -8.82 8.34 -8.15
N ARG A 88 -7.98 7.37 -7.80
CA ARG A 88 -7.74 6.17 -8.58
C ARG A 88 -7.94 4.94 -7.71
N ILE A 89 -8.63 3.95 -8.26
CA ILE A 89 -8.86 2.67 -7.60
C ILE A 89 -8.85 1.55 -8.65
N GLY A 90 -8.22 0.42 -8.32
CA GLY A 90 -8.20 -0.75 -9.21
C GLY A 90 -7.47 -0.51 -10.53
N ARG A 91 -6.45 0.32 -10.55
CA ARG A 91 -5.65 0.63 -11.74
C ARG A 91 -4.28 -0.02 -11.68
N PHE A 92 -3.72 -0.34 -12.84
CA PHE A 92 -2.32 -0.70 -12.96
C PHE A 92 -1.49 0.54 -13.26
N TRP A 93 -0.29 0.58 -12.72
CA TRP A 93 0.62 1.70 -12.84
C TRP A 93 1.91 1.24 -13.48
N ALA A 94 2.47 2.07 -14.34
CA ALA A 94 3.73 1.79 -15.00
C ALA A 94 4.61 3.03 -14.98
N ARG A 95 5.92 2.80 -14.82
CA ARG A 95 6.94 3.82 -15.00
C ARG A 95 7.70 3.50 -16.28
N LEU A 96 7.77 4.47 -17.15
CA LEU A 96 8.49 4.35 -18.42
C LEU A 96 9.87 4.99 -18.34
#